data_88536426d5629e26f6644b4063d7193e
#
_entry.id   88536426d5629e26f6644b4063d7193e
#
_cell.length_a   1.000
_cell.length_b   1.000
_cell.length_c   1.000
_cell.angle_alpha   90.00
_cell.angle_beta   90.00
_cell.angle_gamma   90.00
#
_symmetry.space_group_name_H-M   'P 1'
#
loop_
_entity.id
_entity.type
_entity.pdbx_description
1 polymer ?
#
loop_
_entity_poly.entity_id
_entity_poly.type
_entity_poly.pdbx_seq_one_letter_code
_entity_poly.pdbx_strand_id
1 'polypeptide(L)'
;MFAKATEIGQSKDEGELDKPFSDTKDLLVDWFGTLDEPKLPEALKEGDYEDLISLENIKLAVGTPSAPGIYVQQCVSCHGLSGQGRGVTAASQDPYPRDFRMGIFKFKSSPRSARPLKEDIERTLRVGLSGSQMPLFNKLSDEEIKALVDYVIFLSIRGEFERRLIQLSATELDGQRIYDRTAEKSVLDDQISTASDALTQIADRWVQSVDAVEEFPRPDFPIFGTETDENKAQLVASIEKGKSLFASEVASCAKCHGVNADGKGNQLPDYDDWTKDWTS
;
A
#
# COMPACT_ATOMS: atom_id res chain seq x y z
N MET A 1 12.73 8.58 -2.52
CA MET A 1 12.57 9.65 -1.55
C MET A 1 11.13 10.11 -1.63
N PHE A 2 10.41 10.04 -0.54
CA PHE A 2 9.03 10.51 -0.48
C PHE A 2 8.95 12.00 -0.67
N ALA A 3 7.74 12.40 -1.01
CA ALA A 3 7.28 13.73 -1.28
C ALA A 3 8.16 14.86 -0.77
N LYS A 4 8.27 15.85 -1.61
CA LYS A 4 8.78 17.16 -1.20
C LYS A 4 7.98 17.61 0.03
N ALA A 5 8.65 18.32 0.91
CA ALA A 5 8.17 18.89 2.18
C ALA A 5 6.81 19.61 2.15
N THR A 6 6.17 19.75 1.00
CA THR A 6 4.85 20.37 0.83
C THR A 6 3.70 19.62 1.51
N GLU A 7 3.88 18.32 1.86
CA GLU A 7 2.88 17.55 2.59
C GLU A 7 3.04 17.63 4.12
N ILE A 8 4.17 18.13 4.63
CA ILE A 8 4.47 18.22 6.06
C ILE A 8 4.38 19.68 6.49
N GLY A 9 3.17 20.22 6.52
CA GLY A 9 2.89 21.55 7.08
C GLY A 9 3.63 22.73 6.41
N GLN A 10 2.91 23.68 5.90
CA GLN A 10 3.32 24.81 5.06
C GLN A 10 4.25 25.84 5.73
N SER A 11 5.07 25.53 6.74
CA SER A 11 5.79 26.54 7.50
C SER A 11 7.22 26.25 7.93
N LYS A 12 7.86 25.16 7.44
CA LYS A 12 9.27 24.92 7.80
C LYS A 12 10.19 25.28 6.64
N ASP A 13 11.28 25.99 6.94
CA ASP A 13 12.33 26.31 5.97
C ASP A 13 12.94 25.03 5.38
N GLU A 14 13.32 25.04 4.09
CA GLU A 14 13.87 23.86 3.39
C GLU A 14 15.04 23.21 4.16
N GLY A 15 15.87 23.96 4.88
CA GLY A 15 16.98 23.43 5.68
C GLY A 15 16.59 22.72 6.98
N GLU A 16 15.39 22.94 7.52
CA GLU A 16 14.95 22.27 8.76
C GLU A 16 14.60 20.80 8.56
N LEU A 17 14.31 20.39 7.35
CA LEU A 17 13.94 19.00 7.01
C LEU A 17 15.14 18.14 6.57
N ASP A 18 16.32 18.72 6.33
CA ASP A 18 17.50 17.99 5.88
C ASP A 18 17.93 16.90 6.87
N LYS A 19 17.91 17.21 8.17
CA LYS A 19 18.25 16.24 9.22
C LYS A 19 17.21 15.11 9.33
N PRO A 20 15.90 15.37 9.43
CA PRO A 20 14.86 14.32 9.40
C PRO A 20 15.00 13.39 8.21
N PHE A 21 15.25 13.91 7.03
CA PHE A 21 15.43 13.07 5.84
C PHE A 21 16.72 12.23 5.89
N SER A 22 17.83 12.82 6.36
CA SER A 22 19.10 12.10 6.51
C SER A 22 18.98 10.97 7.53
N ASP A 23 18.43 11.25 8.71
CA ASP A 23 18.26 10.29 9.79
C ASP A 23 17.32 9.14 9.37
N THR A 24 16.20 9.48 8.74
CA THR A 24 15.25 8.49 8.20
C THR A 24 15.91 7.59 7.16
N LYS A 25 16.71 8.16 6.26
CA LYS A 25 17.45 7.39 5.25
C LYS A 25 18.43 6.42 5.90
N ASP A 26 19.19 6.89 6.89
CA ASP A 26 20.19 6.08 7.58
C ASP A 26 19.53 4.92 8.32
N LEU A 27 18.43 5.18 9.05
CA LEU A 27 17.69 4.17 9.76
C LEU A 27 17.07 3.13 8.81
N LEU A 28 16.49 3.59 7.68
CA LEU A 28 15.94 2.68 6.67
C LEU A 28 17.01 1.77 6.07
N VAL A 29 18.21 2.28 5.81
CA VAL A 29 19.31 1.45 5.29
C VAL A 29 19.77 0.44 6.34
N ASP A 30 19.86 0.84 7.60
CA ASP A 30 20.29 -0.06 8.67
C ASP A 30 19.28 -1.18 8.91
N TRP A 31 17.99 -0.87 8.93
CA TRP A 31 16.93 -1.81 9.29
C TRP A 31 16.38 -2.60 8.09
N PHE A 32 16.14 -1.94 6.97
CA PHE A 32 15.52 -2.55 5.79
C PHE A 32 16.53 -2.87 4.67
N GLY A 33 17.77 -2.46 4.82
CA GLY A 33 18.76 -2.57 3.77
C GLY A 33 18.50 -1.63 2.60
N THR A 34 19.13 -1.95 1.48
CA THR A 34 18.85 -1.33 0.17
C THR A 34 17.80 -2.11 -0.60
N LEU A 35 17.34 -1.58 -1.74
CA LEU A 35 16.41 -2.32 -2.60
C LEU A 35 17.07 -3.53 -3.27
N ASP A 36 18.41 -3.51 -3.46
CA ASP A 36 19.16 -4.62 -4.04
C ASP A 36 19.61 -5.64 -2.97
N GLU A 37 19.76 -5.19 -1.73
CA GLU A 37 20.16 -6.02 -0.58
C GLU A 37 19.18 -5.81 0.58
N PRO A 38 17.94 -6.32 0.46
CA PRO A 38 16.93 -6.13 1.48
C PRO A 38 17.27 -6.88 2.79
N LYS A 39 16.92 -6.24 3.89
CA LYS A 39 16.98 -6.79 5.24
C LYS A 39 15.60 -6.77 5.86
N LEU A 40 15.39 -7.59 6.88
CA LEU A 40 14.21 -7.54 7.71
C LEU A 40 14.60 -6.98 9.09
N PRO A 41 13.92 -5.90 9.55
CA PRO A 41 14.13 -5.37 10.90
C PRO A 41 13.94 -6.43 11.98
N GLU A 42 14.72 -6.38 13.05
CA GLU A 42 14.61 -7.35 14.16
C GLU A 42 13.19 -7.40 14.74
N ALA A 43 12.53 -6.24 14.88
CA ALA A 43 11.16 -6.13 15.37
C ALA A 43 10.12 -6.90 14.51
N LEU A 44 10.46 -7.30 13.28
CA LEU A 44 9.57 -8.05 12.39
C LEU A 44 9.97 -9.53 12.25
N LYS A 45 10.91 -10.02 13.04
CA LYS A 45 11.40 -11.41 12.96
C LYS A 45 10.82 -12.33 14.02
N GLU A 46 10.14 -11.79 15.01
CA GLU A 46 9.68 -12.52 16.19
C GLU A 46 8.21 -12.23 16.51
N GLY A 47 7.58 -13.13 17.25
CA GLY A 47 6.21 -12.98 17.73
C GLY A 47 5.18 -12.98 16.60
N ASP A 48 4.18 -12.13 16.70
CA ASP A 48 3.05 -12.07 15.76
C ASP A 48 3.45 -11.63 14.33
N TYR A 49 4.70 -11.20 14.14
CA TYR A 49 5.18 -10.70 12.85
C TYR A 49 6.01 -11.74 12.08
N GLU A 50 6.41 -12.86 12.68
CA GLU A 50 7.27 -13.87 12.07
C GLU A 50 6.71 -14.39 10.75
N ASP A 51 5.40 -14.60 10.70
CA ASP A 51 4.69 -15.10 9.52
C ASP A 51 4.20 -13.98 8.58
N LEU A 52 4.43 -12.71 8.95
CA LEU A 52 3.91 -11.59 8.15
C LEU A 52 4.59 -11.49 6.79
N ILE A 53 5.92 -11.55 6.75
CA ILE A 53 6.72 -11.53 5.51
C ILE A 53 8.01 -12.34 5.68
N SER A 54 8.46 -13.01 4.62
CA SER A 54 9.69 -13.80 4.60
C SER A 54 10.82 -13.06 3.88
N LEU A 55 11.99 -12.97 4.53
CA LEU A 55 13.18 -12.39 3.88
C LEU A 55 13.61 -13.21 2.65
N GLU A 56 13.41 -14.52 2.65
CA GLU A 56 13.70 -15.38 1.49
C GLU A 56 12.82 -15.00 0.31
N ASN A 57 11.51 -14.84 0.52
CA ASN A 57 10.57 -14.40 -0.50
C ASN A 57 10.90 -12.99 -1.03
N ILE A 58 11.25 -12.06 -0.12
CA ILE A 58 11.68 -10.72 -0.51
C ILE A 58 12.90 -10.76 -1.42
N LYS A 59 13.92 -11.58 -1.07
CA LYS A 59 15.12 -11.76 -1.90
C LYS A 59 14.82 -12.42 -3.24
N LEU A 60 13.90 -13.38 -3.29
CA LEU A 60 13.45 -14.00 -4.54
C LEU A 60 12.75 -12.96 -5.45
N ALA A 61 11.94 -12.08 -4.89
CA ALA A 61 11.26 -11.02 -5.63
C ALA A 61 12.26 -10.00 -6.22
N VAL A 62 13.29 -9.62 -5.47
CA VAL A 62 14.29 -8.63 -5.88
C VAL A 62 15.36 -9.25 -6.80
N GLY A 63 15.89 -10.42 -6.45
CA GLY A 63 17.03 -11.06 -7.11
C GLY A 63 18.35 -10.35 -6.80
N THR A 64 19.23 -10.36 -7.78
CA THR A 64 20.54 -9.67 -7.76
C THR A 64 20.70 -8.83 -9.02
N PRO A 65 21.65 -7.88 -9.08
CA PRO A 65 21.91 -7.11 -10.29
C PRO A 65 22.25 -7.97 -11.52
N SER A 66 22.88 -9.15 -11.32
CA SER A 66 23.20 -10.10 -12.38
C SER A 66 22.07 -11.09 -12.69
N ALA A 67 21.14 -11.28 -11.78
CA ALA A 67 19.98 -12.17 -11.91
C ALA A 67 18.74 -11.50 -11.29
N PRO A 68 18.10 -10.56 -12.00
CA PRO A 68 16.94 -9.82 -11.48
C PRO A 68 15.81 -10.76 -11.07
N GLY A 69 15.22 -10.51 -9.89
CA GLY A 69 14.09 -11.29 -9.39
C GLY A 69 12.77 -10.94 -10.08
N ILE A 70 11.72 -11.65 -9.68
CA ILE A 70 10.42 -11.60 -10.38
C ILE A 70 9.77 -10.22 -10.34
N TYR A 71 9.92 -9.46 -9.25
CA TYR A 71 9.40 -8.09 -9.17
C TYR A 71 10.11 -7.16 -10.16
N VAL A 72 11.44 -7.27 -10.24
CA VAL A 72 12.24 -6.44 -11.16
C VAL A 72 11.87 -6.73 -12.60
N GLN A 73 11.64 -8.00 -12.94
CA GLN A 73 11.30 -8.44 -14.30
C GLN A 73 9.89 -8.05 -14.72
N GLN A 74 8.90 -8.14 -13.82
CA GLN A 74 7.49 -8.07 -14.17
C GLN A 74 6.77 -6.78 -13.71
N CYS A 75 7.24 -6.14 -12.62
CA CYS A 75 6.47 -5.11 -11.94
C CYS A 75 7.09 -3.71 -12.03
N VAL A 76 8.42 -3.61 -12.10
CA VAL A 76 9.16 -2.34 -12.03
C VAL A 76 8.79 -1.36 -13.13
N SER A 77 8.49 -1.84 -14.34
CA SER A 77 8.14 -0.98 -15.47
C SER A 77 6.93 -0.09 -15.18
N CYS A 78 6.00 -0.58 -14.38
CA CYS A 78 4.79 0.14 -13.97
C CYS A 78 4.92 0.70 -12.55
N HIS A 79 5.29 -0.15 -11.57
CA HIS A 79 5.29 0.21 -10.16
C HIS A 79 6.57 0.88 -9.66
N GLY A 80 7.65 0.87 -10.46
CA GLY A 80 8.96 1.40 -10.07
C GLY A 80 9.71 0.51 -9.07
N LEU A 81 11.02 0.74 -8.92
CA LEU A 81 11.89 -0.08 -8.05
C LEU A 81 11.47 -0.05 -6.57
N SER A 82 11.08 1.11 -6.06
CA SER A 82 10.63 1.28 -4.67
C SER A 82 9.12 1.09 -4.49
N GLY A 83 8.40 0.67 -5.52
CA GLY A 83 6.95 0.53 -5.46
C GLY A 83 6.17 1.85 -5.48
N GLN A 84 6.82 2.94 -5.93
CA GLN A 84 6.25 4.29 -5.91
C GLN A 84 5.16 4.55 -6.95
N GLY A 85 4.78 3.56 -7.78
CA GLY A 85 3.78 3.70 -8.82
C GLY A 85 4.22 4.57 -10.01
N ARG A 86 5.50 4.92 -10.10
CA ARG A 86 6.09 5.82 -11.13
C ARG A 86 7.15 5.11 -11.95
N GLY A 87 6.87 3.90 -12.40
CA GLY A 87 7.73 3.19 -13.35
C GLY A 87 7.72 3.89 -14.72
N VAL A 88 8.60 3.48 -15.61
CA VAL A 88 8.82 4.13 -16.91
C VAL A 88 7.57 4.16 -17.80
N THR A 89 6.63 3.24 -17.59
CA THR A 89 5.36 3.17 -18.33
C THR A 89 4.19 3.81 -17.59
N ALA A 90 4.36 4.22 -16.33
CA ALA A 90 3.27 4.69 -15.49
C ALA A 90 2.53 5.91 -16.07
N ALA A 91 3.25 6.85 -16.67
CA ALA A 91 2.68 8.08 -17.24
C ALA A 91 1.67 7.84 -18.36
N SER A 92 1.70 6.67 -19.01
CA SER A 92 0.76 6.30 -20.08
C SER A 92 -0.42 5.45 -19.57
N GLN A 93 -0.55 5.24 -18.25
CA GLN A 93 -1.58 4.37 -17.67
C GLN A 93 -2.67 5.19 -16.98
N ASP A 94 -3.91 4.77 -17.18
CA ASP A 94 -5.09 5.30 -16.50
C ASP A 94 -5.98 4.11 -16.08
N PRO A 95 -6.21 3.88 -14.78
CA PRO A 95 -5.58 4.58 -13.64
C PRO A 95 -4.07 4.29 -13.50
N TYR A 96 -3.38 5.20 -12.83
CA TYR A 96 -1.96 5.01 -12.49
C TYR A 96 -1.71 3.77 -11.65
N PRO A 97 -0.51 3.15 -11.79
CA PRO A 97 -0.10 2.04 -10.94
C PRO A 97 -0.11 2.44 -9.46
N ARG A 98 -0.54 1.52 -8.61
CA ARG A 98 -0.59 1.74 -7.16
C ARG A 98 0.79 2.08 -6.59
N ASP A 99 0.89 3.15 -5.80
CA ASP A 99 2.02 3.39 -4.91
C ASP A 99 1.87 2.50 -3.66
N PHE A 100 2.69 1.46 -3.57
CA PHE A 100 2.65 0.51 -2.46
C PHE A 100 3.11 1.13 -1.15
N ARG A 101 4.01 2.11 -1.20
CA ARG A 101 4.59 2.78 -0.04
C ARG A 101 3.56 3.49 0.84
N MET A 102 2.36 3.71 0.31
CA MET A 102 1.25 4.30 1.06
C MET A 102 0.55 3.31 1.98
N GLY A 103 0.71 1.99 1.76
CA GLY A 103 -0.02 0.96 2.49
C GLY A 103 -1.53 0.98 2.23
N ILE A 104 -1.99 1.66 1.18
CA ILE A 104 -3.40 1.82 0.84
C ILE A 104 -3.74 0.98 -0.39
N PHE A 105 -4.67 0.06 -0.21
CA PHE A 105 -5.15 -0.83 -1.27
C PHE A 105 -6.66 -0.72 -1.43
N LYS A 106 -7.13 -0.75 -2.68
CA LYS A 106 -8.54 -0.58 -3.01
C LYS A 106 -9.27 -1.92 -3.04
N PHE A 107 -8.66 -2.93 -3.64
CA PHE A 107 -9.29 -4.24 -3.87
C PHE A 107 -8.86 -5.22 -2.77
N LYS A 108 -9.68 -5.32 -1.74
CA LYS A 108 -9.42 -6.13 -0.55
C LYS A 108 -10.71 -6.56 0.14
N SER A 109 -10.65 -7.62 0.92
CA SER A 109 -11.77 -8.19 1.69
C SER A 109 -11.97 -7.56 3.07
N SER A 110 -11.03 -6.71 3.49
CA SER A 110 -11.08 -5.98 4.76
C SER A 110 -11.68 -4.59 4.59
N PRO A 111 -12.21 -3.94 5.65
CA PRO A 111 -12.70 -2.56 5.62
C PRO A 111 -11.66 -1.56 5.10
N ARG A 112 -12.13 -0.39 4.69
CA ARG A 112 -11.28 0.66 4.11
C ARG A 112 -10.09 1.04 5.02
N SER A 113 -10.28 1.09 6.33
CA SER A 113 -9.27 1.46 7.32
C SER A 113 -8.22 0.36 7.58
N ALA A 114 -8.53 -0.90 7.29
CA ALA A 114 -7.64 -2.03 7.52
C ALA A 114 -6.70 -2.26 6.33
N ARG A 115 -5.64 -3.05 6.52
CA ARG A 115 -4.74 -3.49 5.45
C ARG A 115 -5.37 -4.64 4.66
N PRO A 116 -4.94 -4.89 3.40
CA PRO A 116 -5.34 -6.09 2.68
C PRO A 116 -4.78 -7.34 3.34
N LEU A 117 -5.44 -8.46 3.14
CA LEU A 117 -4.88 -9.76 3.42
C LEU A 117 -3.85 -10.15 2.34
N LYS A 118 -3.00 -11.12 2.63
CA LYS A 118 -2.09 -11.73 1.63
C LYS A 118 -2.88 -12.27 0.44
N GLU A 119 -4.00 -12.92 0.70
CA GLU A 119 -4.92 -13.51 -0.29
C GLU A 119 -5.54 -12.45 -1.21
N ASP A 120 -5.77 -11.23 -0.73
CA ASP A 120 -6.27 -10.14 -1.57
C ASP A 120 -5.23 -9.70 -2.61
N ILE A 121 -3.96 -9.59 -2.16
CA ILE A 121 -2.83 -9.25 -3.04
C ILE A 121 -2.58 -10.40 -4.02
N GLU A 122 -2.55 -11.64 -3.54
CA GLU A 122 -2.41 -12.84 -4.36
C GLU A 122 -3.49 -12.90 -5.44
N ARG A 123 -4.76 -12.73 -5.04
CA ARG A 123 -5.88 -12.70 -5.98
C ARG A 123 -5.68 -11.61 -7.05
N THR A 124 -5.26 -10.41 -6.65
CA THR A 124 -4.99 -9.33 -7.59
C THR A 124 -3.90 -9.70 -8.59
N LEU A 125 -2.84 -10.37 -8.15
CA LEU A 125 -1.78 -10.85 -9.04
C LEU A 125 -2.29 -11.94 -10.00
N ARG A 126 -3.07 -12.90 -9.51
CA ARG A 126 -3.53 -14.03 -10.33
C ARG A 126 -4.59 -13.65 -11.37
N VAL A 127 -5.48 -12.70 -11.06
CA VAL A 127 -6.59 -12.33 -11.95
C VAL A 127 -6.44 -10.99 -12.65
N GLY A 128 -5.46 -10.17 -12.24
CA GLY A 128 -5.31 -8.80 -12.71
C GLY A 128 -6.42 -7.88 -12.19
N LEU A 129 -6.49 -6.68 -12.74
CA LEU A 129 -7.52 -5.70 -12.41
C LEU A 129 -8.25 -5.27 -13.69
N SER A 130 -9.46 -5.77 -13.86
CA SER A 130 -10.32 -5.40 -15.00
C SER A 130 -10.58 -3.89 -15.01
N GLY A 131 -10.48 -3.26 -16.17
CA GLY A 131 -10.62 -1.81 -16.33
C GLY A 131 -9.35 -1.03 -16.03
N SER A 132 -8.22 -1.71 -15.80
CA SER A 132 -6.90 -1.09 -15.67
C SER A 132 -5.87 -1.83 -16.54
N GLN A 133 -4.65 -1.33 -16.58
CA GLN A 133 -3.54 -2.00 -17.28
C GLN A 133 -2.79 -3.01 -16.41
N MET A 134 -3.26 -3.29 -15.19
CA MET A 134 -2.69 -4.34 -14.34
C MET A 134 -3.02 -5.73 -14.93
N PRO A 135 -2.03 -6.45 -15.49
CA PRO A 135 -2.28 -7.74 -16.13
C PRO A 135 -2.47 -8.84 -15.10
N LEU A 136 -2.91 -9.99 -15.55
CA LEU A 136 -2.93 -11.23 -14.76
C LEU A 136 -1.58 -11.95 -14.87
N PHE A 137 -1.13 -12.54 -13.77
CA PHE A 137 0.13 -13.29 -13.66
C PHE A 137 -0.13 -14.78 -13.35
N ASN A 138 -1.09 -15.39 -14.05
CA ASN A 138 -1.50 -16.77 -13.83
C ASN A 138 -0.49 -17.85 -14.26
N LYS A 139 0.63 -17.44 -14.88
CA LYS A 139 1.72 -18.34 -15.29
C LYS A 139 2.84 -18.43 -14.27
N LEU A 140 2.84 -17.54 -13.26
CA LEU A 140 3.81 -17.58 -12.18
C LEU A 140 3.52 -18.75 -11.24
N SER A 141 4.59 -19.35 -10.71
CA SER A 141 4.48 -20.39 -9.69
C SER A 141 3.92 -19.82 -8.37
N ASP A 142 3.47 -20.70 -7.50
CA ASP A 142 2.98 -20.30 -6.18
C ASP A 142 4.08 -19.63 -5.34
N GLU A 143 5.34 -20.08 -5.50
CA GLU A 143 6.48 -19.47 -4.84
C GLU A 143 6.76 -18.05 -5.35
N GLU A 144 6.70 -17.83 -6.66
CA GLU A 144 6.86 -16.50 -7.26
C GLU A 144 5.75 -15.54 -6.84
N ILE A 145 4.51 -16.02 -6.78
CA ILE A 145 3.36 -15.23 -6.29
C ILE A 145 3.54 -14.87 -4.81
N LYS A 146 3.91 -15.83 -3.95
CA LYS A 146 4.20 -15.56 -2.53
C LYS A 146 5.33 -14.55 -2.36
N ALA A 147 6.39 -14.69 -3.15
CA ALA A 147 7.50 -13.75 -3.15
C ALA A 147 7.04 -12.32 -3.49
N LEU A 148 6.18 -12.16 -4.50
CA LEU A 148 5.62 -10.86 -4.87
C LEU A 148 4.70 -10.30 -3.78
N VAL A 149 3.85 -11.13 -3.15
CA VAL A 149 2.97 -10.74 -2.05
C VAL A 149 3.78 -10.18 -0.89
N ASP A 150 4.78 -10.95 -0.41
CA ASP A 150 5.63 -10.54 0.71
C ASP A 150 6.44 -9.29 0.38
N TYR A 151 6.90 -9.15 -0.87
CA TYR A 151 7.63 -7.95 -1.27
C TYR A 151 6.75 -6.70 -1.35
N VAL A 152 5.51 -6.82 -1.82
CA VAL A 152 4.54 -5.70 -1.81
C VAL A 152 4.23 -5.25 -0.38
N ILE A 153 4.06 -6.19 0.56
CA ILE A 153 3.88 -5.88 1.98
C ILE A 153 5.14 -5.21 2.56
N PHE A 154 6.33 -5.74 2.25
CA PHE A 154 7.61 -5.16 2.65
C PHE A 154 7.75 -3.71 2.19
N LEU A 155 7.48 -3.43 0.90
CA LEU A 155 7.53 -2.07 0.35
C LEU A 155 6.52 -1.14 1.03
N SER A 156 5.35 -1.67 1.39
CA SER A 156 4.31 -0.91 2.08
C SER A 156 4.73 -0.56 3.50
N ILE A 157 5.17 -1.53 4.29
CA ILE A 157 5.65 -1.31 5.66
C ILE A 157 6.82 -0.34 5.67
N ARG A 158 7.81 -0.57 4.81
CA ARG A 158 8.99 0.30 4.68
C ARG A 158 8.61 1.73 4.31
N GLY A 159 7.69 1.91 3.38
CA GLY A 159 7.25 3.22 2.92
C GLY A 159 6.40 3.97 3.96
N GLU A 160 5.50 3.27 4.65
CA GLU A 160 4.74 3.85 5.75
C GLU A 160 5.66 4.25 6.90
N PHE A 161 6.65 3.42 7.21
CA PHE A 161 7.64 3.69 8.24
C PHE A 161 8.50 4.93 7.88
N GLU A 162 8.98 5.04 6.64
CA GLU A 162 9.68 6.24 6.14
C GLU A 162 8.87 7.51 6.40
N ARG A 163 7.60 7.52 6.02
CA ARG A 163 6.71 8.66 6.23
C ARG A 163 6.49 8.96 7.71
N ARG A 164 6.26 7.92 8.51
CA ARG A 164 6.03 8.07 9.95
C ARG A 164 7.24 8.67 10.66
N LEU A 165 8.46 8.24 10.33
CA LEU A 165 9.69 8.79 10.89
C LEU A 165 9.86 10.27 10.55
N ILE A 166 9.65 10.65 9.29
CA ILE A 166 9.71 12.05 8.85
C ILE A 166 8.66 12.88 9.61
N GLN A 167 7.44 12.38 9.74
CA GLN A 167 6.37 13.05 10.48
C GLN A 167 6.74 13.21 11.96
N LEU A 168 7.21 12.15 12.62
CA LEU A 168 7.65 12.18 14.02
C LEU A 168 8.68 13.26 14.23
N SER A 169 9.74 13.27 13.44
CA SER A 169 10.80 14.27 13.55
C SER A 169 10.30 15.68 13.29
N ALA A 170 9.45 15.87 12.27
CA ALA A 170 9.01 17.20 11.85
C ALA A 170 7.95 17.82 12.77
N THR A 171 7.08 17.01 13.39
CA THR A 171 5.89 17.53 14.11
C THR A 171 5.86 17.18 15.58
N GLU A 172 6.34 16.00 15.98
CA GLU A 172 6.21 15.52 17.37
C GLU A 172 7.48 15.77 18.18
N LEU A 173 8.64 15.67 17.55
CA LEU A 173 9.94 15.86 18.18
C LEU A 173 10.51 17.28 17.99
N ASP A 174 9.72 18.20 17.46
CA ASP A 174 10.09 19.60 17.21
C ASP A 174 11.46 19.75 16.49
N GLY A 175 11.70 18.93 15.48
CA GLY A 175 12.93 18.91 14.70
C GLY A 175 14.11 18.20 15.37
N GLN A 176 13.90 17.51 16.49
CA GLN A 176 14.96 16.68 17.08
C GLN A 176 15.30 15.49 16.16
N ARG A 177 16.54 14.98 16.35
CA ARG A 177 17.02 13.82 15.59
C ARG A 177 16.22 12.57 15.92
N ILE A 178 15.70 11.90 14.90
CA ILE A 178 15.00 10.62 15.05
C ILE A 178 15.97 9.42 15.08
N TYR A 179 17.17 9.62 14.54
CA TYR A 179 18.23 8.62 14.53
C TYR A 179 19.59 9.28 14.37
N ASP A 180 20.50 9.11 15.34
CA ASP A 180 21.86 9.64 15.30
C ASP A 180 22.86 8.57 15.74
N ARG A 181 23.54 7.95 14.77
CA ARG A 181 24.58 6.94 15.03
C ARG A 181 25.75 7.45 15.87
N THR A 182 25.89 8.77 16.01
CA THR A 182 26.96 9.41 16.76
C THR A 182 26.54 9.88 18.16
N ALA A 183 25.25 9.73 18.48
CA ALA A 183 24.72 10.08 19.79
C ALA A 183 25.28 9.17 20.90
N GLU A 184 25.20 9.66 22.14
CA GLU A 184 25.46 8.80 23.30
C GLU A 184 24.51 7.62 23.31
N LYS A 185 24.98 6.49 23.84
CA LYS A 185 24.24 5.21 23.77
C LYS A 185 22.81 5.30 24.31
N SER A 186 22.60 6.00 25.43
CA SER A 186 21.26 6.15 26.01
C SER A 186 20.30 6.91 25.05
N VAL A 187 20.79 7.96 24.39
CA VAL A 187 20.01 8.74 23.43
C VAL A 187 19.70 7.93 22.19
N LEU A 188 20.68 7.17 21.69
CA LEU A 188 20.47 6.29 20.54
C LEU A 188 19.50 5.15 20.88
N ASP A 189 19.59 4.55 22.08
CA ASP A 189 18.68 3.49 22.54
C ASP A 189 17.23 4.03 22.60
N ASP A 190 17.00 5.26 23.10
CA ASP A 190 15.68 5.90 23.12
C ASP A 190 15.14 6.18 21.71
N GLN A 191 16.01 6.63 20.79
CA GLN A 191 15.64 6.82 19.38
C GLN A 191 15.26 5.51 18.70
N ILE A 192 16.01 4.45 18.92
CA ILE A 192 15.72 3.09 18.42
C ILE A 192 14.39 2.59 18.99
N SER A 193 14.14 2.79 20.29
CA SER A 193 12.87 2.40 20.91
C SER A 193 11.67 3.12 20.24
N THR A 194 11.77 4.44 20.09
CA THR A 194 10.73 5.26 19.43
C THR A 194 10.47 4.80 18.00
N ALA A 195 11.53 4.51 17.26
CA ALA A 195 11.41 4.02 15.90
C ALA A 195 10.81 2.60 15.86
N SER A 196 11.19 1.72 16.81
CA SER A 196 10.63 0.37 16.91
C SER A 196 9.14 0.40 17.20
N ASP A 197 8.69 1.26 18.12
CA ASP A 197 7.27 1.43 18.42
C ASP A 197 6.48 1.92 17.19
N ALA A 198 7.06 2.82 16.42
CA ALA A 198 6.44 3.28 15.18
C ALA A 198 6.33 2.17 14.12
N LEU A 199 7.34 1.31 14.02
CA LEU A 199 7.35 0.17 13.10
C LEU A 199 6.33 -0.90 13.51
N THR A 200 6.29 -1.28 14.78
CA THR A 200 5.36 -2.28 15.29
C THR A 200 3.91 -1.84 15.13
N GLN A 201 3.59 -0.56 15.40
CA GLN A 201 2.25 -0.01 15.14
C GLN A 201 1.83 -0.11 13.65
N ILE A 202 2.78 -0.05 12.72
CA ILE A 202 2.50 -0.25 11.30
C ILE A 202 2.26 -1.73 11.00
N ALA A 203 3.11 -2.61 11.54
CA ALA A 203 3.00 -4.06 11.36
C ALA A 203 1.72 -4.63 11.98
N ASP A 204 1.32 -4.15 13.16
CA ASP A 204 0.08 -4.53 13.82
C ASP A 204 -1.14 -4.37 12.92
N ARG A 205 -1.21 -3.29 12.15
CA ARG A 205 -2.32 -3.08 11.20
C ARG A 205 -2.40 -4.12 10.09
N TRP A 206 -1.26 -4.75 9.76
CA TRP A 206 -1.23 -5.86 8.80
C TRP A 206 -1.67 -7.17 9.46
N VAL A 207 -1.18 -7.47 10.65
CA VAL A 207 -1.56 -8.66 11.41
C VAL A 207 -3.05 -8.65 11.75
N GLN A 208 -3.55 -7.53 12.29
CA GLN A 208 -4.96 -7.37 12.69
C GLN A 208 -5.94 -7.35 11.52
N SER A 209 -5.47 -7.20 10.28
CA SER A 209 -6.36 -7.19 9.11
C SER A 209 -7.10 -8.50 8.90
N VAL A 210 -6.57 -9.61 9.38
CA VAL A 210 -7.20 -10.94 9.30
C VAL A 210 -8.51 -10.96 10.09
N ASP A 211 -8.53 -10.36 11.27
CA ASP A 211 -9.72 -10.30 12.13
C ASP A 211 -10.74 -9.26 11.66
N ALA A 212 -10.34 -8.40 10.73
CA ALA A 212 -11.18 -7.32 10.21
C ALA A 212 -11.94 -7.70 8.93
N VAL A 213 -11.89 -8.94 8.48
CA VAL A 213 -12.60 -9.40 7.28
C VAL A 213 -14.10 -9.31 7.48
N GLU A 214 -14.77 -8.65 6.55
CA GLU A 214 -16.23 -8.56 6.52
C GLU A 214 -16.79 -9.55 5.49
N GLU A 215 -17.60 -10.50 5.95
CA GLU A 215 -18.34 -11.40 5.09
C GLU A 215 -19.72 -10.83 4.79
N PHE A 216 -20.03 -10.65 3.52
CA PHE A 216 -21.37 -10.24 3.08
C PHE A 216 -22.11 -11.48 2.54
N PRO A 217 -23.34 -11.72 3.00
CA PRO A 217 -24.15 -12.81 2.49
C PRO A 217 -24.37 -12.63 0.98
N ARG A 218 -24.16 -13.69 0.23
CA ARG A 218 -24.50 -13.70 -1.20
C ARG A 218 -26.03 -13.70 -1.34
N PRO A 219 -26.60 -13.01 -2.33
CA PRO A 219 -28.02 -13.10 -2.59
C PRO A 219 -28.42 -14.54 -2.96
N ASP A 220 -29.59 -14.97 -2.51
CA ASP A 220 -30.13 -16.31 -2.75
C ASP A 220 -30.58 -16.55 -4.21
N PHE A 221 -30.32 -15.60 -5.11
CA PHE A 221 -30.67 -15.69 -6.53
C PHE A 221 -29.44 -15.48 -7.42
N PRO A 222 -29.41 -16.06 -8.62
CA PRO A 222 -28.32 -15.91 -9.58
C PRO A 222 -28.11 -14.44 -9.97
N ILE A 223 -26.85 -13.97 -9.97
CA ILE A 223 -26.52 -12.56 -10.22
C ILE A 223 -26.40 -12.27 -11.72
N PHE A 224 -25.87 -13.20 -12.54
CA PHE A 224 -25.69 -13.04 -13.99
C PHE A 224 -25.73 -14.37 -14.74
N GLY A 225 -26.35 -14.37 -15.94
CA GLY A 225 -26.24 -15.43 -16.94
C GLY A 225 -27.03 -16.70 -16.65
N THR A 226 -27.75 -16.73 -15.54
CA THR A 226 -28.60 -17.87 -15.13
C THR A 226 -29.97 -17.39 -14.65
N GLU A 227 -30.40 -16.21 -15.15
CA GLU A 227 -31.72 -15.66 -14.82
C GLU A 227 -32.82 -16.55 -15.33
N THR A 228 -33.69 -16.98 -14.41
CA THR A 228 -34.97 -17.57 -14.73
C THR A 228 -36.05 -16.50 -14.68
N ASP A 229 -37.19 -16.71 -15.35
CA ASP A 229 -38.33 -15.79 -15.27
C ASP A 229 -38.79 -15.59 -13.82
N GLU A 230 -38.58 -16.60 -12.96
CA GLU A 230 -38.96 -16.56 -11.54
C GLU A 230 -38.09 -15.59 -10.71
N ASN A 231 -36.76 -15.50 -10.98
CA ASN A 231 -35.85 -14.65 -10.22
C ASN A 231 -35.56 -13.30 -10.89
N LYS A 232 -36.09 -13.06 -12.08
CA LYS A 232 -35.87 -11.83 -12.83
C LYS A 232 -36.40 -10.59 -12.14
N ALA A 233 -37.53 -10.69 -11.45
CA ALA A 233 -38.09 -9.61 -10.66
C ALA A 233 -37.22 -9.27 -9.45
N GLN A 234 -36.62 -10.25 -8.79
CA GLN A 234 -35.68 -10.07 -7.66
C GLN A 234 -34.39 -9.39 -8.15
N LEU A 235 -33.88 -9.80 -9.31
CA LEU A 235 -32.70 -9.18 -9.92
C LEU A 235 -32.94 -7.70 -10.25
N VAL A 236 -34.08 -7.39 -10.87
CA VAL A 236 -34.48 -5.99 -11.17
C VAL A 236 -34.58 -5.17 -9.90
N ALA A 237 -35.24 -5.68 -8.87
CA ALA A 237 -35.36 -5.00 -7.58
C ALA A 237 -33.99 -4.76 -6.91
N SER A 238 -33.08 -5.74 -7.01
CA SER A 238 -31.71 -5.64 -6.51
C SER A 238 -30.91 -4.57 -7.26
N ILE A 239 -31.03 -4.50 -8.58
CA ILE A 239 -30.37 -3.48 -9.42
C ILE A 239 -30.88 -2.08 -9.05
N GLU A 240 -32.19 -1.88 -8.90
CA GLU A 240 -32.75 -0.57 -8.53
C GLU A 240 -32.31 -0.14 -7.12
N LYS A 241 -32.28 -1.09 -6.17
CA LYS A 241 -31.71 -0.83 -4.84
C LYS A 241 -30.22 -0.45 -4.93
N GLY A 242 -29.43 -1.16 -5.75
CA GLY A 242 -28.03 -0.89 -5.99
C GLY A 242 -27.80 0.53 -6.57
N LYS A 243 -28.60 0.93 -7.57
CA LYS A 243 -28.56 2.29 -8.12
C LYS A 243 -28.86 3.35 -7.08
N SER A 244 -29.91 3.14 -6.26
CA SER A 244 -30.27 4.04 -5.18
C SER A 244 -29.14 4.16 -4.15
N LEU A 245 -28.53 3.06 -3.73
CA LEU A 245 -27.38 3.06 -2.81
C LEU A 245 -26.17 3.75 -3.42
N PHE A 246 -25.87 3.50 -4.68
CA PHE A 246 -24.75 4.12 -5.39
C PHE A 246 -24.84 5.66 -5.38
N ALA A 247 -26.04 6.21 -5.58
CA ALA A 247 -26.30 7.64 -5.58
C ALA A 247 -26.49 8.22 -4.16
N SER A 248 -26.65 7.38 -3.13
CA SER A 248 -26.98 7.82 -1.77
C SER A 248 -25.79 8.42 -1.03
N GLU A 249 -26.07 9.25 -0.02
CA GLU A 249 -25.06 9.75 0.91
C GLU A 249 -24.42 8.65 1.76
N VAL A 250 -25.14 7.54 1.99
CA VAL A 250 -24.67 6.42 2.81
C VAL A 250 -23.50 5.70 2.14
N ALA A 251 -23.65 5.30 0.86
CA ALA A 251 -22.59 4.62 0.13
C ALA A 251 -21.61 5.61 -0.52
N SER A 252 -22.07 6.82 -0.84
CA SER A 252 -21.29 7.93 -1.43
C SER A 252 -20.50 7.57 -2.71
N CYS A 253 -20.85 6.50 -3.39
CA CYS A 253 -20.10 6.02 -4.56
C CYS A 253 -20.07 7.05 -5.69
N ALA A 254 -21.21 7.70 -5.95
CA ALA A 254 -21.35 8.69 -7.02
C ALA A 254 -20.47 9.93 -6.82
N LYS A 255 -20.06 10.24 -5.58
CA LYS A 255 -19.17 11.39 -5.29
C LYS A 255 -17.82 11.26 -5.99
N CYS A 256 -17.29 10.06 -6.09
CA CYS A 256 -16.03 9.79 -6.79
C CYS A 256 -16.24 9.22 -8.19
N HIS A 257 -17.21 8.29 -8.33
CA HIS A 257 -17.43 7.60 -9.60
C HIS A 257 -18.33 8.36 -10.58
N GLY A 258 -18.92 9.48 -10.18
CA GLY A 258 -19.93 10.18 -10.97
C GLY A 258 -21.30 9.48 -10.91
N VAL A 259 -22.37 10.24 -11.10
CA VAL A 259 -23.74 9.70 -11.04
C VAL A 259 -24.05 8.65 -12.12
N ASN A 260 -23.30 8.68 -13.22
CA ASN A 260 -23.37 7.74 -14.32
C ASN A 260 -22.29 6.66 -14.28
N ALA A 261 -21.52 6.57 -13.18
CA ALA A 261 -20.35 5.71 -13.05
C ALA A 261 -19.28 5.93 -14.16
N ASP A 262 -19.15 7.16 -14.64
CA ASP A 262 -18.24 7.58 -15.72
C ASP A 262 -16.87 8.06 -15.22
N GLY A 263 -16.62 7.95 -13.92
CA GLY A 263 -15.39 8.41 -13.28
C GLY A 263 -15.31 9.93 -13.06
N LYS A 264 -16.36 10.68 -13.37
CA LYS A 264 -16.39 12.15 -13.31
C LYS A 264 -17.08 12.68 -12.05
N GLY A 265 -16.79 12.07 -10.90
CA GLY A 265 -17.28 12.56 -9.61
C GLY A 265 -16.62 13.87 -9.19
N ASN A 266 -17.32 14.65 -8.37
CA ASN A 266 -16.86 15.97 -7.92
C ASN A 266 -15.95 15.95 -6.70
N GLN A 267 -15.76 14.79 -6.06
CA GLN A 267 -14.92 14.66 -4.88
C GLN A 267 -13.76 13.70 -5.16
N LEU A 268 -12.56 14.27 -5.17
CA LEU A 268 -11.36 13.48 -4.97
C LEU A 268 -11.32 13.07 -3.48
N PRO A 269 -11.01 11.81 -3.16
CA PRO A 269 -10.79 11.41 -1.77
C PRO A 269 -9.69 12.25 -1.13
N ASP A 270 -9.92 12.74 0.09
CA ASP A 270 -8.98 13.61 0.82
C ASP A 270 -7.58 12.99 1.05
N TYR A 271 -7.47 11.67 0.88
CA TYR A 271 -6.21 10.93 1.03
C TYR A 271 -5.56 10.56 -0.31
N ASP A 272 -6.11 10.99 -1.44
CA ASP A 272 -5.63 10.64 -2.78
C ASP A 272 -4.73 11.73 -3.37
N ASP A 273 -3.81 12.23 -2.54
CA ASP A 273 -2.84 13.24 -2.96
C ASP A 273 -1.96 12.78 -4.12
N TRP A 274 -1.83 11.46 -4.31
CA TRP A 274 -1.10 10.91 -5.43
C TRP A 274 -1.76 11.18 -6.79
N THR A 275 -3.08 11.37 -6.84
CA THR A 275 -3.77 11.78 -8.08
C THR A 275 -3.66 13.28 -8.33
N LYS A 276 -3.58 14.11 -7.29
CA LYS A 276 -3.44 15.57 -7.42
C LYS A 276 -2.11 15.96 -8.06
N ASP A 277 -1.03 15.28 -7.69
CA ASP A 277 0.32 15.55 -8.22
C ASP A 277 0.47 15.28 -9.73
N TRP A 278 -0.48 14.57 -10.33
CA TRP A 278 -0.44 14.19 -11.74
C TRP A 278 -1.32 15.08 -12.63
N THR A 279 -2.22 15.84 -12.03
CA THR A 279 -3.18 16.70 -12.74
C THR A 279 -2.84 18.20 -12.66
N SER A 280 -1.83 18.58 -11.90
CA SER A 280 -1.37 19.97 -11.73
C SER A 280 -0.15 20.31 -12.58
#